data_75867690caa6faaa4604eaffeae7833f
#
_entry.id   75867690caa6faaa4604eaffeae7833f
#
_cell.length_a   1.000
_cell.length_b   1.000
_cell.length_c   1.000
_cell.angle_alpha   90.00
_cell.angle_beta   90.00
_cell.angle_gamma   90.00
#
_symmetry.space_group_name_H-M   'P 1'
#
loop_
_entity.id
_entity.type
_entity.pdbx_description
1 polymer ?
#
loop_
_entity_poly.entity_id
_entity_poly.type
_entity_poly.pdbx_seq_one_letter_code
_entity_poly.pdbx_strand_id
1 'polypeptide(L)'
;MTYELEFDPRALKEWHKLGDTVKAQFKKKLAGVLLNPRIESARLHGLPDCYKIKLKSSGFRLVYQVQDNVVTVFVVAIGKREKSAVYQDATKRL
;
A
#
# COMPACT_ATOMS: atom_id res chain seq x y z
N MET A 1 4.51 17.35 -8.54
CA MET A 1 3.54 16.54 -9.33
C MET A 1 2.98 15.43 -8.45
N THR A 2 1.65 15.24 -8.46
CA THR A 2 1.00 14.25 -7.63
C THR A 2 0.75 12.97 -8.44
N TYR A 3 1.06 11.82 -7.84
CA TYR A 3 0.78 10.54 -8.48
C TYR A 3 -0.70 10.22 -8.40
N GLU A 4 -1.20 9.47 -9.36
CA GLU A 4 -2.56 8.92 -9.34
C GLU A 4 -2.60 7.73 -8.39
N LEU A 5 -3.77 7.47 -7.80
CA LEU A 5 -3.96 6.31 -6.91
C LEU A 5 -4.84 5.28 -7.61
N GLU A 6 -4.33 4.06 -7.73
CA GLU A 6 -5.09 2.94 -8.27
C GLU A 6 -4.95 1.73 -7.36
N PHE A 7 -5.92 0.82 -7.42
CA PHE A 7 -5.94 -0.38 -6.60
C PHE A 7 -6.00 -1.62 -7.49
N ASP A 8 -5.23 -2.65 -7.14
CA ASP A 8 -5.50 -4.01 -7.64
C ASP A 8 -6.93 -4.37 -7.20
N PRO A 9 -7.75 -5.02 -8.05
CA PRO A 9 -9.13 -5.34 -7.68
C PRO A 9 -9.26 -6.11 -6.35
N ARG A 10 -8.30 -6.97 -6.05
CA ARG A 10 -8.27 -7.73 -4.79
C ARG A 10 -7.96 -6.81 -3.61
N ALA A 11 -7.05 -5.87 -3.81
CA ALA A 11 -6.72 -4.86 -2.80
C ALA A 11 -7.90 -3.93 -2.54
N LEU A 12 -8.65 -3.59 -3.58
CA LEU A 12 -9.83 -2.76 -3.44
C LEU A 12 -10.89 -3.45 -2.57
N LYS A 13 -11.08 -4.75 -2.73
CA LYS A 13 -11.98 -5.52 -1.87
C LYS A 13 -11.50 -5.49 -0.42
N GLU A 14 -10.20 -5.64 -0.21
CA GLU A 14 -9.61 -5.55 1.13
C GLU A 14 -9.82 -4.18 1.74
N TRP A 15 -9.67 -3.14 0.94
CA TRP A 15 -9.93 -1.75 1.36
C TRP A 15 -11.37 -1.57 1.86
N HIS A 16 -12.34 -2.10 1.12
CA HIS A 16 -13.76 -1.97 1.48
C HIS A 16 -14.10 -2.68 2.79
N LYS A 17 -13.32 -3.68 3.18
CA LYS A 17 -13.52 -4.40 4.44
C LYS A 17 -12.94 -3.68 5.66
N LEU A 18 -12.15 -2.63 5.45
CA LEU A 18 -11.55 -1.89 6.56
C LEU A 18 -12.59 -1.05 7.30
N GLY A 19 -12.41 -0.93 8.61
CA GLY A 19 -13.23 0.00 9.40
C GLY A 19 -12.89 1.45 9.06
N ASP A 20 -13.80 2.37 9.37
CA ASP A 20 -13.66 3.77 9.02
C ASP A 20 -12.40 4.42 9.59
N THR A 21 -12.04 4.07 10.82
CA THR A 21 -10.84 4.61 11.47
C THR A 21 -9.58 4.21 10.71
N VAL A 22 -9.47 2.93 10.33
CA VAL A 22 -8.32 2.42 9.59
C VAL A 22 -8.24 3.05 8.21
N LYS A 23 -9.38 3.15 7.52
CA LYS A 23 -9.44 3.83 6.21
C LYS A 23 -8.95 5.27 6.31
N ALA A 24 -9.41 6.00 7.31
CA ALA A 24 -9.02 7.40 7.49
C ALA A 24 -7.52 7.54 7.72
N GLN A 25 -6.93 6.64 8.50
CA GLN A 25 -5.49 6.63 8.76
C GLN A 25 -4.70 6.35 7.49
N PHE A 26 -5.13 5.37 6.68
CA PHE A 26 -4.48 5.09 5.40
C PHE A 26 -4.64 6.24 4.42
N LYS A 27 -5.81 6.85 4.33
CA LYS A 27 -6.03 8.00 3.44
C LYS A 27 -5.08 9.14 3.75
N LYS A 28 -4.87 9.42 5.03
CA LYS A 28 -3.95 10.48 5.46
C LYS A 28 -2.52 10.17 5.02
N LYS A 29 -2.06 8.93 5.23
CA LYS A 29 -0.72 8.53 4.82
C LYS A 29 -0.58 8.48 3.30
N LEU A 30 -1.60 8.02 2.60
CA LEU A 30 -1.58 7.96 1.13
C LEU A 30 -1.49 9.35 0.52
N ALA A 31 -2.12 10.35 1.11
CA ALA A 31 -2.02 11.73 0.63
C ALA A 31 -0.55 12.18 0.56
N GLY A 32 0.23 11.86 1.59
CA GLY A 32 1.68 12.15 1.59
C GLY A 32 2.45 11.30 0.58
N VAL A 33 2.08 10.02 0.46
CA VAL A 33 2.72 9.09 -0.49
C VAL A 33 2.52 9.55 -1.93
N LEU A 34 1.35 10.06 -2.26
CA LEU A 34 1.08 10.53 -3.63
C LEU A 34 1.95 11.74 -4.02
N LEU A 35 2.42 12.50 -3.04
CA LEU A 35 3.36 13.60 -3.28
C LEU A 35 4.79 13.10 -3.43
N ASN A 36 5.18 12.07 -2.69
CA ASN A 36 6.53 11.50 -2.72
C ASN A 36 6.45 10.01 -2.37
N PRO A 37 6.21 9.14 -3.36
CA PRO A 37 5.96 7.73 -3.09
C PRO A 37 7.20 6.89 -2.79
N ARG A 38 8.40 7.36 -3.15
CA ARG A 38 9.62 6.59 -2.94
C ARG A 38 10.24 6.91 -1.59
N ILE A 39 9.66 6.34 -0.55
CA ILE A 39 10.12 6.50 0.83
C ILE A 39 11.09 5.37 1.15
N GLU A 40 12.38 5.65 1.14
CA GLU A 40 13.43 4.64 1.25
C GLU A 40 13.30 3.76 2.49
N SER A 41 12.95 4.34 3.63
CA SER A 41 12.77 3.59 4.88
C SER A 41 11.61 2.60 4.84
N ALA A 42 10.70 2.75 3.89
CA ALA A 42 9.54 1.88 3.73
C ALA A 42 9.68 0.89 2.57
N ARG A 43 10.83 0.88 1.90
CA ARG A 43 11.05 0.03 0.73
C ARG A 43 11.03 -1.46 1.10
N LEU A 44 10.37 -2.26 0.26
CA LEU A 44 10.36 -3.71 0.40
C LEU A 44 11.45 -4.34 -0.46
N HIS A 45 12.30 -5.14 0.18
CA HIS A 45 13.33 -5.88 -0.53
C HIS A 45 12.70 -7.09 -1.22
N GLY A 46 13.15 -7.36 -2.44
CA GLY A 46 12.64 -8.50 -3.21
C GLY A 46 11.40 -8.22 -4.04
N LEU A 47 10.77 -7.05 -3.88
CA LEU A 47 9.64 -6.63 -4.70
C LEU A 47 10.01 -5.31 -5.37
N PRO A 48 10.25 -5.29 -6.69
CA PRO A 48 10.69 -4.08 -7.38
C PRO A 48 9.69 -2.93 -7.23
N ASP A 49 10.20 -1.75 -6.87
CA ASP A 49 9.42 -0.52 -6.76
C ASP A 49 8.29 -0.58 -5.73
N CYS A 50 8.36 -1.50 -4.77
CA CYS A 50 7.31 -1.67 -3.77
C CYS A 50 7.71 -1.12 -2.42
N TYR A 51 6.72 -0.56 -1.74
CA TYR A 51 6.85 0.08 -0.43
C TYR A 51 5.68 -0.31 0.45
N LYS A 52 5.81 -0.09 1.74
CA LYS A 52 4.76 -0.42 2.71
C LYS A 52 4.32 0.81 3.49
N ILE A 53 3.07 0.78 3.93
CA ILE A 53 2.54 1.70 4.93
C ILE A 53 2.13 0.85 6.12
N LYS A 54 2.63 1.20 7.31
CA LYS A 54 2.28 0.51 8.56
C LYS A 54 1.38 1.37 9.40
N LEU A 55 0.34 0.77 9.97
CA LEU A 55 -0.44 1.37 11.05
C LEU A 55 -0.10 0.65 12.34
N LYS A 56 0.71 1.29 13.18
CA LYS A 56 1.26 0.64 14.38
C LYS A 56 0.18 0.18 15.35
N SER A 57 -0.83 1.00 15.60
CA SER A 57 -1.85 0.71 16.60
C SER A 57 -2.78 -0.44 16.21
N SER A 58 -3.14 -0.54 14.93
CA SER A 58 -4.06 -1.57 14.45
C SER A 58 -3.37 -2.80 13.88
N GLY A 59 -2.09 -2.70 13.57
CA GLY A 59 -1.33 -3.77 12.94
C GLY A 59 -1.61 -3.96 11.47
N PHE A 60 -2.40 -3.08 10.84
CA PHE A 60 -2.65 -3.16 9.41
C PHE A 60 -1.46 -2.67 8.60
N ARG A 61 -1.29 -3.25 7.42
CA ARG A 61 -0.25 -2.89 6.48
C ARG A 61 -0.82 -2.81 5.08
N LEU A 62 -0.27 -1.88 4.29
CA LEU A 62 -0.63 -1.69 2.89
C LEU A 62 0.65 -1.74 2.07
N VAL A 63 0.63 -2.51 0.98
CA VAL A 63 1.76 -2.57 0.05
C VAL A 63 1.35 -1.88 -1.24
N TYR A 64 2.21 -0.97 -1.73
CA TYR A 64 1.98 -0.30 -3.00
C TYR A 64 3.20 -0.38 -3.89
N GLN A 65 2.97 -0.31 -5.19
CA GLN A 65 4.03 -0.27 -6.20
C GLN A 65 4.03 1.10 -6.87
N VAL A 66 5.22 1.68 -7.03
CA VAL A 66 5.38 2.94 -7.74
C VAL A 66 5.58 2.66 -9.23
N GLN A 67 4.71 3.22 -10.05
CA GLN A 67 4.77 3.09 -11.50
C GLN A 67 5.05 4.46 -12.11
N ASP A 68 6.34 4.81 -12.25
CA ASP A 68 6.75 6.14 -12.70
C ASP A 68 6.33 6.45 -14.13
N ASN A 69 6.33 5.44 -15.00
CA ASN A 69 5.97 5.63 -16.41
C ASN A 69 4.52 6.08 -16.63
N VAL A 70 3.64 5.80 -15.67
CA VAL A 70 2.24 6.23 -15.70
C VAL A 70 1.88 7.12 -14.51
N VAL A 71 2.87 7.55 -13.76
CA VAL A 71 2.76 8.44 -12.60
C VAL A 71 1.67 7.92 -11.64
N THR A 72 1.75 6.64 -11.28
CA THR A 72 0.72 5.98 -10.49
C THR A 72 1.31 5.29 -9.28
N VAL A 73 0.60 5.37 -8.16
CA VAL A 73 0.80 4.55 -6.96
C VAL A 73 -0.27 3.46 -7.01
N PHE A 74 0.17 2.23 -7.19
CA PHE A 74 -0.71 1.07 -7.36
C PHE A 74 -0.76 0.26 -6.07
N VAL A 75 -1.92 0.24 -5.40
CA VAL A 75 -2.09 -0.52 -4.16
C VAL A 75 -2.27 -1.99 -4.50
N VAL A 76 -1.34 -2.81 -4.04
CA VAL A 76 -1.25 -4.24 -4.39
C VAL A 76 -1.97 -5.12 -3.38
N ALA A 77 -1.79 -4.83 -2.09
CA ALA A 77 -2.35 -5.67 -1.03
C ALA A 77 -2.54 -4.87 0.26
N ILE A 78 -3.57 -5.23 1.02
CA ILE A 78 -3.86 -4.65 2.33
C ILE A 78 -4.21 -5.80 3.28
N GLY A 79 -3.65 -5.79 4.48
CA GLY A 79 -4.00 -6.80 5.46
C GLY A 79 -3.32 -6.56 6.79
N LYS A 80 -3.63 -7.43 7.75
CA LYS A 80 -2.98 -7.39 9.04
C LYS A 80 -1.60 -8.02 8.96
N ARG A 81 -0.77 -7.65 9.95
CA ARG A 81 0.62 -8.07 10.06
C ARG A 81 0.83 -9.58 10.13
N GLU A 82 -0.17 -10.34 10.54
CA GLU A 82 -0.04 -11.76 10.87
C GLU A 82 0.63 -12.59 9.77
N LYS A 83 1.72 -13.30 10.15
CA LYS A 83 2.44 -14.26 9.32
C LYS A 83 2.90 -13.70 7.97
N SER A 84 3.06 -12.39 7.87
CA SER A 84 3.48 -11.72 6.62
C SER A 84 2.55 -12.00 5.43
N ALA A 85 1.28 -12.31 5.69
CA ALA A 85 0.32 -12.66 4.63
C ALA A 85 0.17 -11.56 3.58
N VAL A 86 0.17 -10.30 4.00
CA VAL A 86 0.04 -9.16 3.07
C VAL A 86 1.21 -9.11 2.09
N TYR A 87 2.43 -9.45 2.53
CA TYR A 87 3.60 -9.45 1.66
C TYR A 87 3.58 -10.63 0.68
N GLN A 88 3.10 -11.79 1.13
CA GLN A 88 2.91 -12.94 0.26
C GLN A 88 1.87 -12.67 -0.80
N ASP A 89 0.76 -12.04 -0.43
CA ASP A 89 -0.27 -11.63 -1.37
C ASP A 89 0.29 -10.66 -2.41
N ALA A 90 1.07 -9.66 -1.98
CA ALA A 90 1.69 -8.71 -2.88
C ALA A 90 2.60 -9.42 -3.90
N THR A 91 3.40 -10.38 -3.43
CA THR A 91 4.29 -11.17 -4.30
C THR A 91 3.49 -11.93 -5.36
N LYS A 92 2.38 -12.53 -4.98
CA LYS A 92 1.55 -13.30 -5.91
C LYS A 92 0.81 -12.42 -6.92
N ARG A 93 0.53 -11.18 -6.57
CA ARG A 93 -0.26 -10.26 -7.41
C ARG A 93 0.57 -9.48 -8.42
N LEU A 94 1.89 -9.46 -8.24
CA LEU A 94 2.80 -8.71 -9.13
C LEU A 94 3.42 -9.53 -10.25
#